data_95445d19895225957e5196f782845cb1
#
_entry.id   95445d19895225957e5196f782845cb1
#
_cell.length_a   1.000
_cell.length_b   1.000
_cell.length_c   1.000
_cell.angle_alpha   90.00
_cell.angle_beta   90.00
_cell.angle_gamma   90.00
#
_symmetry.space_group_name_H-M   'P 1'
#
loop_
_entity.id
_entity.type
_entity.pdbx_description
1 polymer ?
#
loop_
_entity_poly.entity_id
_entity_poly.type
_entity_poly.pdbx_seq_one_letter_code
_entity_poly.pdbx_strand_id
1 'polypeptide(L)'
;MPRSVILDTDPGIDDALAILLAIASPEVDLRGVSVTGGNCPLLDGWHNARNVLALAQRTDILALAGVALPLLRPAFTAAETHGASGLGYAVLPPSPAPHASEHGVDFIIREIMAQPGEVTLVPVAPLTNIAMAIRKAPEIVTAVRQVIIMGGAVRADGNTTSLAEFNFFVDPHAAHIVLTSGMPITLVPWDITVEVMLFQQHVDRLLQVDSPVSRFIAAATQFYMEFHQASFGVSGCAINDPVALALAFIPELATTRAVRIDIEHTSELTMGKTVLSYVGDESHPPRDTDMT
;
A
#
# COMPACT_ATOMS: atom_id res chain seq x y z
N MET A 1 16.18 14.98 10.10
CA MET A 1 15.28 15.62 9.14
C MET A 1 14.16 14.64 8.85
N PRO A 2 12.92 15.08 8.60
CA PRO A 2 11.85 14.19 8.16
C PRO A 2 12.24 13.43 6.90
N ARG A 3 11.73 12.22 6.73
CA ARG A 3 11.99 11.38 5.55
C ARG A 3 11.02 11.73 4.45
N SER A 4 11.50 12.00 3.24
CA SER A 4 10.66 12.22 2.07
C SER A 4 9.99 10.92 1.66
N VAL A 5 8.66 10.88 1.75
CA VAL A 5 7.84 9.69 1.48
C VAL A 5 6.83 9.98 0.38
N ILE A 6 6.72 9.08 -0.58
CA ILE A 6 5.58 8.97 -1.50
C ILE A 6 4.78 7.74 -1.06
N LEU A 7 3.48 7.91 -0.83
CA LEU A 7 2.55 6.81 -0.58
C LEU A 7 1.81 6.48 -1.87
N ASP A 8 1.90 5.22 -2.34
CA ASP A 8 1.12 4.70 -3.46
C ASP A 8 0.06 3.74 -2.92
N THR A 9 -1.22 4.02 -3.18
CA THR A 9 -2.34 3.48 -2.41
C THR A 9 -3.58 3.29 -3.29
N ASP A 10 -4.54 2.47 -2.86
CA ASP A 10 -5.86 2.25 -3.50
C ASP A 10 -7.00 2.49 -2.48
N PRO A 11 -7.15 3.71 -1.96
CA PRO A 11 -7.72 4.06 -0.67
C PRO A 11 -8.96 3.29 -0.24
N GLY A 12 -8.70 2.19 0.50
CA GLY A 12 -9.58 1.49 1.39
C GLY A 12 -9.48 2.03 2.83
N ILE A 13 -9.89 1.22 3.80
CA ILE A 13 -9.96 1.65 5.22
C ILE A 13 -8.56 1.79 5.81
N ASP A 14 -7.70 0.79 5.67
CA ASP A 14 -6.35 0.82 6.23
C ASP A 14 -5.40 1.74 5.43
N ASP A 15 -5.62 1.93 4.13
CA ASP A 15 -5.00 2.99 3.33
C ASP A 15 -5.27 4.38 3.92
N ALA A 16 -6.53 4.65 4.26
CA ALA A 16 -6.91 5.92 4.89
C ALA A 16 -6.22 6.10 6.25
N LEU A 17 -6.05 5.03 7.03
CA LEU A 17 -5.28 5.05 8.26
C LEU A 17 -3.79 5.32 7.99
N ALA A 18 -3.22 4.76 6.93
CA ALA A 18 -1.84 5.03 6.52
C ALA A 18 -1.63 6.51 6.13
N ILE A 19 -2.54 7.10 5.34
CA ILE A 19 -2.51 8.52 5.01
C ILE A 19 -2.53 9.38 6.29
N LEU A 20 -3.44 9.07 7.23
CA LEU A 20 -3.54 9.80 8.50
C LEU A 20 -2.29 9.64 9.37
N LEU A 21 -1.70 8.43 9.40
CA LEU A 21 -0.46 8.16 10.11
C LEU A 21 0.71 8.96 9.51
N ALA A 22 0.82 9.01 8.19
CA ALA A 22 1.87 9.80 7.52
C ALA A 22 1.79 11.28 7.88
N ILE A 23 0.57 11.83 7.92
CA ILE A 23 0.33 13.23 8.28
C ILE A 23 0.63 13.51 9.77
N ALA A 24 0.29 12.57 10.64
CA ALA A 24 0.47 12.71 12.08
C ALA A 24 1.92 12.53 12.54
N SER A 25 2.78 11.92 11.70
CA SER A 25 4.16 11.58 12.04
C SER A 25 5.13 12.71 11.68
N PRO A 26 5.74 13.40 12.65
CA PRO A 26 6.68 14.49 12.37
C PRO A 26 7.97 14.03 11.69
N GLU A 27 8.24 12.72 11.69
CA GLU A 27 9.35 12.07 10.99
C GLU A 27 9.12 11.90 9.49
N VAL A 28 7.89 12.13 9.01
CA VAL A 28 7.48 11.95 7.62
C VAL A 28 7.26 13.31 6.94
N ASP A 29 7.92 13.52 5.81
CA ASP A 29 7.60 14.55 4.83
C ASP A 29 6.84 13.87 3.67
N LEU A 30 5.50 13.86 3.78
CA LEU A 30 4.63 13.24 2.77
C LEU A 30 4.60 14.12 1.51
N ARG A 31 5.34 13.71 0.48
CA ARG A 31 5.49 14.43 -0.79
C ARG A 31 4.21 14.46 -1.62
N GLY A 32 3.39 13.42 -1.47
CA GLY A 32 2.11 13.25 -2.11
C GLY A 32 1.63 11.81 -2.06
N VAL A 33 0.43 11.61 -2.56
CA VAL A 33 -0.26 10.32 -2.61
C VAL A 33 -0.58 10.00 -4.07
N SER A 34 -0.01 8.93 -4.62
CA SER A 34 -0.43 8.37 -5.91
C SER A 34 -1.49 7.30 -5.67
N VAL A 35 -2.49 7.24 -6.52
CA VAL A 35 -3.62 6.33 -6.37
C VAL A 35 -3.72 5.40 -7.57
N THR A 36 -3.94 4.11 -7.32
CA THR A 36 -4.22 3.09 -8.34
C THR A 36 -5.60 2.46 -8.11
N GLY A 37 -6.11 1.70 -9.08
CA GLY A 37 -7.29 0.87 -8.85
C GLY A 37 -6.91 -0.39 -8.08
N GLY A 38 -7.76 -0.79 -7.15
CA GLY A 38 -7.57 -1.95 -6.29
C GLY A 38 -8.78 -2.14 -5.37
N ASN A 39 -8.68 -1.84 -4.08
CA ASN A 39 -9.77 -1.95 -3.09
C ASN A 39 -11.11 -1.40 -3.60
N CYS A 40 -11.04 -0.30 -4.34
CA CYS A 40 -12.16 0.29 -5.06
C CYS A 40 -11.71 0.80 -6.45
N PRO A 41 -12.64 1.20 -7.33
CA PRO A 41 -12.28 1.83 -8.60
C PRO A 41 -11.43 3.07 -8.39
N LEU A 42 -10.47 3.32 -9.30
CA LEU A 42 -9.51 4.42 -9.20
C LEU A 42 -10.14 5.77 -8.81
N LEU A 43 -11.26 6.13 -9.41
CA LEU A 43 -11.88 7.45 -9.15
C LEU A 43 -12.41 7.54 -7.72
N ASP A 44 -12.99 6.46 -7.20
CA ASP A 44 -13.49 6.40 -5.82
C ASP A 44 -12.31 6.49 -4.84
N GLY A 45 -11.25 5.70 -5.07
CA GLY A 45 -10.02 5.75 -4.27
C GLY A 45 -9.36 7.13 -4.32
N TRP A 46 -9.29 7.76 -5.48
CA TRP A 46 -8.75 9.11 -5.61
C TRP A 46 -9.56 10.15 -4.85
N HIS A 47 -10.90 10.06 -4.88
CA HIS A 47 -11.75 10.91 -4.05
C HIS A 47 -11.55 10.63 -2.57
N ASN A 48 -11.42 9.35 -2.17
CA ASN A 48 -11.15 8.96 -0.79
C ASN A 48 -9.84 9.57 -0.29
N ALA A 49 -8.72 9.44 -1.02
CA ALA A 49 -7.44 10.04 -0.66
C ALA A 49 -7.56 11.55 -0.42
N ARG A 50 -8.19 12.27 -1.35
CA ARG A 50 -8.40 13.72 -1.26
C ARG A 50 -9.27 14.12 -0.07
N ASN A 51 -10.32 13.35 0.20
CA ASN A 51 -11.24 13.61 1.30
C ASN A 51 -10.56 13.35 2.66
N VAL A 52 -9.73 12.32 2.76
CA VAL A 52 -8.93 12.02 3.96
C VAL A 52 -7.87 13.10 4.21
N LEU A 53 -7.19 13.58 3.16
CA LEU A 53 -6.27 14.71 3.27
C LEU A 53 -6.99 15.98 3.74
N ALA A 54 -8.18 16.25 3.21
CA ALA A 54 -8.99 17.40 3.62
C ALA A 54 -9.49 17.27 5.07
N LEU A 55 -9.89 16.06 5.50
CA LEU A 55 -10.25 15.76 6.88
C LEU A 55 -9.10 16.08 7.85
N ALA A 56 -7.87 15.77 7.46
CA ALA A 56 -6.66 16.06 8.21
C ALA A 56 -6.16 17.51 8.03
N GLN A 57 -6.91 18.37 7.33
CA GLN A 57 -6.55 19.78 7.04
C GLN A 57 -5.23 19.91 6.24
N ARG A 58 -4.90 18.93 5.41
CA ARG A 58 -3.69 18.88 4.58
C ARG A 58 -4.04 18.89 3.09
N THR A 59 -4.83 19.89 2.67
CA THR A 59 -5.19 20.12 1.27
C THR A 59 -4.01 20.62 0.41
N ASP A 60 -2.89 20.93 1.03
CA ASP A 60 -1.60 21.25 0.41
C ASP A 60 -0.91 20.02 -0.19
N ILE A 61 -1.19 18.81 0.35
CA ILE A 61 -0.66 17.56 -0.17
C ILE A 61 -1.48 17.10 -1.38
N LEU A 62 -0.80 16.74 -2.47
CA LEU A 62 -1.45 16.28 -3.69
C LEU A 62 -1.83 14.80 -3.58
N ALA A 63 -3.08 14.48 -3.98
CA ALA A 63 -3.49 13.14 -4.33
C ALA A 63 -3.70 13.07 -5.85
N LEU A 64 -3.00 12.16 -6.52
CA LEU A 64 -2.94 12.09 -7.98
C LEU A 64 -3.45 10.74 -8.47
N ALA A 65 -4.40 10.78 -9.41
CA ALA A 65 -4.91 9.57 -10.05
C ALA A 65 -3.83 8.97 -10.96
N GLY A 66 -3.59 7.69 -10.81
CA GLY A 66 -2.66 6.90 -11.61
C GLY A 66 -3.39 5.91 -12.52
N VAL A 67 -2.99 4.63 -12.49
CA VAL A 67 -3.50 3.58 -13.35
C VAL A 67 -4.79 2.98 -12.80
N ALA A 68 -5.82 2.86 -13.64
CA ALA A 68 -7.14 2.40 -13.22
C ALA A 68 -7.28 0.87 -13.20
N LEU A 69 -6.51 0.16 -14.02
CA LEU A 69 -6.67 -1.27 -14.27
C LEU A 69 -5.32 -1.99 -14.12
N PRO A 70 -5.34 -3.26 -13.69
CA PRO A 70 -4.14 -4.11 -13.72
C PRO A 70 -3.56 -4.22 -15.14
N LEU A 71 -2.28 -4.53 -15.27
CA LEU A 71 -1.57 -4.57 -16.55
C LEU A 71 -2.21 -5.52 -17.56
N LEU A 72 -2.63 -6.70 -17.12
CA LEU A 72 -3.16 -7.74 -18.02
C LEU A 72 -4.49 -8.35 -17.56
N ARG A 73 -4.83 -8.26 -16.27
CA ARG A 73 -6.01 -8.90 -15.70
C ARG A 73 -7.21 -7.94 -15.67
N PRO A 74 -8.44 -8.46 -15.62
CA PRO A 74 -9.60 -7.63 -15.34
C PRO A 74 -9.49 -6.99 -13.94
N ALA A 75 -10.15 -5.85 -13.75
CA ALA A 75 -10.25 -5.23 -12.44
C ALA A 75 -10.86 -6.20 -11.42
N PHE A 76 -10.34 -6.16 -10.21
CA PHE A 76 -10.83 -6.88 -9.05
C PHE A 76 -10.85 -5.92 -7.87
N THR A 77 -11.94 -5.84 -7.14
CA THR A 77 -12.11 -4.91 -6.02
C THR A 77 -12.49 -5.66 -4.75
N ALA A 78 -12.35 -5.00 -3.59
CA ALA A 78 -12.60 -5.58 -2.28
C ALA A 78 -13.77 -4.86 -1.54
N ALA A 79 -14.90 -4.69 -2.22
CA ALA A 79 -16.05 -4.00 -1.64
C ALA A 79 -16.63 -4.73 -0.40
N GLU A 80 -16.48 -6.05 -0.31
CA GLU A 80 -16.85 -6.83 0.89
C GLU A 80 -15.98 -6.50 2.10
N THR A 81 -14.74 -6.10 1.88
CA THR A 81 -13.73 -5.80 2.91
C THR A 81 -13.76 -4.34 3.32
N HIS A 82 -13.90 -3.43 2.35
CA HIS A 82 -13.78 -1.98 2.56
C HIS A 82 -15.11 -1.21 2.39
N GLY A 83 -16.19 -1.91 2.08
CA GLY A 83 -17.47 -1.27 1.76
C GLY A 83 -17.53 -0.74 0.32
N ALA A 84 -18.73 -0.44 -0.16
CA ALA A 84 -18.96 0.00 -1.55
C ALA A 84 -18.20 1.30 -1.91
N SER A 85 -17.98 2.18 -0.93
CA SER A 85 -17.22 3.44 -1.12
C SER A 85 -15.72 3.30 -0.89
N GLY A 86 -15.24 2.16 -0.35
CA GLY A 86 -13.88 1.96 0.11
C GLY A 86 -13.61 2.43 1.55
N LEU A 87 -14.53 3.16 2.20
CA LEU A 87 -14.32 3.72 3.54
C LEU A 87 -15.32 3.18 4.60
N GLY A 88 -15.83 1.97 4.38
CA GLY A 88 -16.76 1.32 5.30
C GLY A 88 -18.03 2.16 5.54
N TYR A 89 -18.34 2.42 6.80
CA TYR A 89 -19.47 3.27 7.18
C TYR A 89 -19.15 4.77 7.19
N ALA A 90 -17.89 5.14 7.00
CA ALA A 90 -17.50 6.54 7.03
C ALA A 90 -17.94 7.28 5.75
N VAL A 91 -18.48 8.48 5.93
CA VAL A 91 -18.86 9.39 4.85
C VAL A 91 -18.12 10.70 5.05
N LEU A 92 -17.31 11.09 4.07
CA LEU A 92 -16.57 12.35 4.08
C LEU A 92 -17.15 13.33 3.07
N PRO A 93 -17.16 14.64 3.40
CA PRO A 93 -17.48 15.66 2.43
C PRO A 93 -16.41 15.71 1.32
N PRO A 94 -16.79 16.10 0.09
CA PRO A 94 -15.83 16.28 -0.99
C PRO A 94 -14.73 17.29 -0.61
N SER A 95 -13.49 16.96 -0.95
CA SER A 95 -12.35 17.84 -0.73
C SER A 95 -12.50 19.15 -1.52
N PRO A 96 -12.26 20.32 -0.90
CA PRO A 96 -12.26 21.60 -1.60
C PRO A 96 -10.98 21.85 -2.41
N ALA A 97 -9.96 21.01 -2.28
CA ALA A 97 -8.69 21.18 -3.00
C ALA A 97 -8.89 21.14 -4.52
N PRO A 98 -8.14 21.92 -5.31
CA PRO A 98 -8.18 21.83 -6.75
C PRO A 98 -7.72 20.45 -7.23
N HIS A 99 -8.15 20.06 -8.42
CA HIS A 99 -7.70 18.83 -9.06
C HIS A 99 -6.32 19.05 -9.68
N ALA A 100 -5.34 18.21 -9.32
CA ALA A 100 -4.10 18.13 -10.07
C ALA A 100 -4.36 17.39 -11.38
N SER A 101 -3.80 17.88 -12.47
CA SER A 101 -3.90 17.24 -13.80
C SER A 101 -2.77 16.27 -14.09
N GLU A 102 -1.74 16.24 -13.27
CA GLU A 102 -0.61 15.34 -13.39
C GLU A 102 -1.04 13.90 -13.09
N HIS A 103 -0.55 12.93 -13.87
CA HIS A 103 -0.81 11.53 -13.64
C HIS A 103 0.07 10.97 -12.50
N GLY A 104 -0.47 10.10 -11.64
CA GLY A 104 0.26 9.56 -10.48
C GLY A 104 1.60 8.91 -10.82
N VAL A 105 1.70 8.22 -11.96
CA VAL A 105 2.97 7.65 -12.45
C VAL A 105 4.00 8.72 -12.76
N ASP A 106 3.59 9.83 -13.39
CA ASP A 106 4.50 10.93 -13.73
C ASP A 106 4.97 11.67 -12.48
N PHE A 107 4.08 11.83 -11.52
CA PHE A 107 4.41 12.37 -10.20
C PHE A 107 5.49 11.53 -9.49
N ILE A 108 5.33 10.20 -9.42
CA ILE A 108 6.33 9.29 -8.81
C ILE A 108 7.69 9.48 -9.48
N ILE A 109 7.74 9.46 -10.82
CA ILE A 109 8.97 9.64 -11.57
C ILE A 109 9.60 10.99 -11.26
N ARG A 110 8.82 12.06 -11.33
CA ARG A 110 9.28 13.43 -11.11
C ARG A 110 9.87 13.64 -9.71
N GLU A 111 9.18 13.17 -8.66
CA GLU A 111 9.64 13.33 -7.29
C GLU A 111 10.94 12.55 -7.03
N ILE A 112 11.02 11.29 -7.50
CA ILE A 112 12.24 10.48 -7.33
C ILE A 112 13.41 11.11 -8.09
N MET A 113 13.20 11.52 -9.34
CA MET A 113 14.27 12.10 -10.16
C MET A 113 14.66 13.51 -9.73
N ALA A 114 13.79 14.25 -9.05
CA ALA A 114 14.13 15.56 -8.49
C ALA A 114 15.03 15.46 -7.24
N GLN A 115 14.99 14.35 -6.52
CA GLN A 115 15.75 14.12 -5.27
C GLN A 115 16.32 12.70 -5.23
N PRO A 116 17.29 12.36 -6.13
CA PRO A 116 17.85 11.01 -6.19
C PRO A 116 18.49 10.58 -4.85
N GLY A 117 18.16 9.38 -4.40
CA GLY A 117 18.66 8.82 -3.14
C GLY A 117 17.95 9.32 -1.88
N GLU A 118 16.95 10.20 -1.99
CA GLU A 118 16.27 10.77 -0.82
C GLU A 118 14.84 10.24 -0.63
N VAL A 119 14.14 9.89 -1.71
CA VAL A 119 12.73 9.52 -1.67
C VAL A 119 12.55 8.05 -1.28
N THR A 120 11.80 7.80 -0.22
CA THR A 120 11.25 6.49 0.12
C THR A 120 9.88 6.33 -0.52
N LEU A 121 9.71 5.30 -1.34
CA LEU A 121 8.44 4.94 -1.95
C LEU A 121 7.77 3.85 -1.10
N VAL A 122 6.51 4.07 -0.72
CA VAL A 122 5.73 3.13 0.11
C VAL A 122 4.47 2.74 -0.64
N PRO A 123 4.54 1.72 -1.53
CA PRO A 123 3.35 1.18 -2.15
C PRO A 123 2.65 0.21 -1.19
N VAL A 124 1.37 0.48 -0.96
CA VAL A 124 0.45 -0.33 -0.14
C VAL A 124 -0.75 -0.84 -0.95
N ALA A 125 -0.64 -0.78 -2.26
CA ALA A 125 -1.64 -1.09 -3.28
C ALA A 125 -1.10 -2.09 -4.31
N PRO A 126 -1.92 -2.56 -5.27
CA PRO A 126 -1.42 -3.25 -6.46
C PRO A 126 -0.32 -2.44 -7.15
N LEU A 127 0.80 -3.07 -7.48
CA LEU A 127 2.04 -2.37 -7.90
C LEU A 127 2.00 -1.79 -9.32
N THR A 128 0.82 -1.58 -9.88
CA THR A 128 0.61 -1.15 -11.27
C THR A 128 1.25 0.20 -11.57
N ASN A 129 1.08 1.20 -10.68
CA ASN A 129 1.72 2.51 -10.84
C ASN A 129 3.24 2.39 -10.86
N ILE A 130 3.82 1.58 -9.97
CA ILE A 130 5.27 1.43 -9.83
C ILE A 130 5.86 0.71 -11.04
N ALA A 131 5.20 -0.36 -11.50
CA ALA A 131 5.62 -1.08 -12.71
C ALA A 131 5.59 -0.16 -13.94
N MET A 132 4.56 0.67 -14.08
CA MET A 132 4.46 1.65 -15.16
C MET A 132 5.54 2.74 -15.04
N ALA A 133 5.86 3.19 -13.83
CA ALA A 133 6.93 4.16 -13.59
C ALA A 133 8.30 3.60 -14.00
N ILE A 134 8.60 2.34 -13.63
CA ILE A 134 9.84 1.64 -14.03
C ILE A 134 9.92 1.50 -15.56
N ARG A 135 8.81 1.13 -16.21
CA ARG A 135 8.80 0.95 -17.68
C ARG A 135 8.93 2.28 -18.42
N LYS A 136 8.40 3.36 -17.87
CA LYS A 136 8.46 4.70 -18.46
C LYS A 136 9.80 5.40 -18.23
N ALA A 137 10.40 5.22 -17.06
CA ALA A 137 11.65 5.86 -16.63
C ALA A 137 12.49 4.86 -15.82
N PRO A 138 13.22 3.92 -16.49
CA PRO A 138 14.01 2.88 -15.80
C PRO A 138 15.06 3.44 -14.82
N GLU A 139 15.50 4.65 -15.01
CA GLU A 139 16.47 5.35 -14.15
C GLU A 139 15.99 5.53 -12.70
N ILE A 140 14.67 5.48 -12.44
CA ILE A 140 14.15 5.55 -11.06
C ILE A 140 14.59 4.37 -10.21
N VAL A 141 14.95 3.23 -10.82
CA VAL A 141 15.39 2.02 -10.13
C VAL A 141 16.60 2.30 -9.25
N THR A 142 17.57 3.08 -9.77
CA THR A 142 18.78 3.46 -9.05
C THR A 142 18.66 4.79 -8.30
N ALA A 143 17.65 5.59 -8.63
CA ALA A 143 17.43 6.90 -8.04
C ALA A 143 16.56 6.86 -6.77
N VAL A 144 15.69 5.87 -6.61
CA VAL A 144 14.89 5.72 -5.39
C VAL A 144 15.77 5.32 -4.21
N ARG A 145 15.53 5.89 -3.02
CA ARG A 145 16.26 5.53 -1.80
C ARG A 145 15.96 4.11 -1.35
N GLN A 146 14.68 3.76 -1.27
CA GLN A 146 14.16 2.44 -0.94
C GLN A 146 12.68 2.35 -1.29
N VAL A 147 12.19 1.12 -1.43
CA VAL A 147 10.78 0.82 -1.66
C VAL A 147 10.31 -0.11 -0.55
N ILE A 148 9.27 0.28 0.20
CA ILE A 148 8.69 -0.53 1.27
C ILE A 148 7.30 -0.95 0.83
N ILE A 149 7.12 -2.21 0.48
CA ILE A 149 5.92 -2.74 -0.15
C ILE A 149 5.07 -3.48 0.88
N MET A 150 3.81 -3.07 1.06
CA MET A 150 2.81 -3.95 1.66
C MET A 150 2.24 -4.85 0.57
N GLY A 151 2.37 -6.16 0.73
CA GLY A 151 1.80 -7.13 -0.22
C GLY A 151 2.41 -8.51 -0.15
N GLY A 152 1.71 -9.45 -0.77
CA GLY A 152 2.11 -10.85 -0.82
C GLY A 152 1.87 -11.64 0.47
N ALA A 153 1.74 -12.96 0.30
CA ALA A 153 1.70 -13.93 1.40
C ALA A 153 2.78 -14.98 1.16
N VAL A 154 3.73 -15.07 2.10
CA VAL A 154 4.92 -15.91 1.96
C VAL A 154 4.70 -17.31 2.53
N ARG A 155 4.39 -17.40 3.83
CA ARG A 155 4.13 -18.64 4.56
C ARG A 155 2.69 -18.76 5.04
N ALA A 156 2.04 -17.61 5.28
CA ALA A 156 0.62 -17.57 5.60
C ALA A 156 -0.23 -17.98 4.40
N ASP A 157 -1.43 -18.44 4.65
CA ASP A 157 -2.46 -18.51 3.63
C ASP A 157 -2.76 -17.10 3.10
N GLY A 158 -3.23 -17.00 1.87
CA GLY A 158 -3.61 -15.70 1.33
C GLY A 158 -4.90 -15.16 1.96
N ASN A 159 -5.14 -13.88 1.78
CA ASN A 159 -6.37 -13.22 2.23
C ASN A 159 -7.42 -13.09 1.11
N THR A 160 -7.03 -13.31 -0.15
CA THR A 160 -7.92 -13.21 -1.32
C THR A 160 -8.16 -14.56 -1.97
N THR A 161 -7.12 -15.37 -2.10
CA THR A 161 -7.21 -16.80 -2.41
C THR A 161 -6.49 -17.57 -1.32
N SER A 162 -6.56 -18.90 -1.34
CA SER A 162 -5.80 -19.73 -0.39
C SER A 162 -4.27 -19.51 -0.48
N LEU A 163 -3.76 -18.88 -1.53
CA LEU A 163 -2.33 -18.75 -1.78
C LEU A 163 -1.86 -17.30 -1.93
N ALA A 164 -2.76 -16.38 -2.27
CA ALA A 164 -2.36 -15.02 -2.64
C ALA A 164 -2.98 -13.95 -1.74
N GLU A 165 -2.17 -12.97 -1.43
CA GLU A 165 -2.58 -11.71 -0.84
C GLU A 165 -3.15 -10.78 -1.94
N PHE A 166 -4.05 -9.87 -1.54
CA PHE A 166 -4.87 -9.05 -2.43
C PHE A 166 -4.04 -8.24 -3.45
N ASN A 167 -3.10 -7.44 -3.01
CA ASN A 167 -2.33 -6.54 -3.89
C ASN A 167 -1.60 -7.31 -5.00
N PHE A 168 -0.99 -8.44 -4.64
CA PHE A 168 -0.26 -9.28 -5.58
C PHE A 168 -1.20 -10.15 -6.42
N PHE A 169 -2.39 -10.48 -5.91
CA PHE A 169 -3.41 -11.16 -6.71
C PHE A 169 -4.03 -10.24 -7.77
N VAL A 170 -4.27 -8.97 -7.45
CA VAL A 170 -4.86 -8.00 -8.38
C VAL A 170 -3.95 -7.77 -9.58
N ASP A 171 -2.67 -7.50 -9.36
CA ASP A 171 -1.71 -7.32 -10.46
C ASP A 171 -0.38 -8.07 -10.25
N PRO A 172 -0.37 -9.40 -10.43
CA PRO A 172 0.84 -10.21 -10.27
C PRO A 172 1.92 -9.88 -11.29
N HIS A 173 1.53 -9.36 -12.47
CA HIS A 173 2.46 -8.96 -13.52
C HIS A 173 3.22 -7.69 -13.12
N ALA A 174 2.52 -6.72 -12.53
CA ALA A 174 3.16 -5.54 -11.96
C ALA A 174 4.08 -5.92 -10.79
N ALA A 175 3.62 -6.80 -9.89
CA ALA A 175 4.42 -7.30 -8.78
C ALA A 175 5.72 -7.97 -9.29
N HIS A 176 5.62 -8.81 -10.34
CA HIS A 176 6.80 -9.42 -10.96
C HIS A 176 7.77 -8.36 -11.50
N ILE A 177 7.30 -7.35 -12.23
CA ILE A 177 8.15 -6.28 -12.78
C ILE A 177 8.89 -5.55 -11.65
N VAL A 178 8.19 -5.20 -10.58
CA VAL A 178 8.77 -4.43 -9.48
C VAL A 178 9.78 -5.27 -8.68
N LEU A 179 9.40 -6.49 -8.29
CA LEU A 179 10.25 -7.37 -7.47
C LEU A 179 11.51 -7.85 -8.20
N THR A 180 11.51 -7.82 -9.54
CA THR A 180 12.67 -8.18 -10.37
C THR A 180 13.41 -6.97 -10.95
N SER A 181 13.06 -5.75 -10.52
CA SER A 181 13.61 -4.50 -11.08
C SER A 181 15.04 -4.19 -10.64
N GLY A 182 15.48 -4.72 -9.51
CA GLY A 182 16.74 -4.32 -8.86
C GLY A 182 16.62 -3.12 -7.92
N MET A 183 15.41 -2.59 -7.67
CA MET A 183 15.20 -1.58 -6.62
C MET A 183 15.56 -2.11 -5.24
N PRO A 184 16.00 -1.26 -4.29
CA PRO A 184 16.20 -1.64 -2.89
C PRO A 184 14.85 -1.84 -2.18
N ILE A 185 14.33 -3.08 -2.19
CA ILE A 185 12.98 -3.42 -1.72
C ILE A 185 13.02 -4.02 -0.31
N THR A 186 12.11 -3.55 0.54
CA THR A 186 11.68 -4.23 1.77
C THR A 186 10.24 -4.67 1.59
N LEU A 187 9.99 -5.97 1.60
CA LEU A 187 8.63 -6.53 1.55
C LEU A 187 8.07 -6.69 2.97
N VAL A 188 6.85 -6.22 3.16
CA VAL A 188 6.05 -6.36 4.39
C VAL A 188 4.83 -7.22 4.05
N PRO A 189 4.95 -8.54 4.14
CA PRO A 189 3.91 -9.45 3.69
C PRO A 189 2.75 -9.54 4.68
N TRP A 190 1.63 -10.05 4.20
CA TRP A 190 0.44 -10.40 5.00
C TRP A 190 0.78 -11.23 6.24
N ASP A 191 1.80 -12.11 6.16
CA ASP A 191 2.32 -12.90 7.29
C ASP A 191 2.61 -12.06 8.54
N ILE A 192 3.04 -10.81 8.36
CA ILE A 192 3.42 -9.89 9.43
C ILE A 192 2.28 -8.93 9.76
N THR A 193 1.64 -8.39 8.73
CA THR A 193 0.64 -7.32 8.94
C THR A 193 -0.62 -7.83 9.62
N VAL A 194 -0.99 -9.10 9.39
CA VAL A 194 -2.13 -9.74 10.06
C VAL A 194 -1.96 -9.84 11.59
N GLU A 195 -0.73 -9.78 12.09
CA GLU A 195 -0.46 -9.81 13.53
C GLU A 195 -0.65 -8.44 14.20
N VAL A 196 -0.72 -7.35 13.42
CA VAL A 196 -0.87 -5.99 13.94
C VAL A 196 -2.34 -5.57 13.88
N MET A 197 -3.00 -5.70 15.02
CA MET A 197 -4.45 -5.59 15.14
C MET A 197 -4.89 -4.30 15.83
N LEU A 198 -5.87 -3.63 15.23
CA LEU A 198 -6.64 -2.56 15.85
C LEU A 198 -7.89 -3.17 16.50
N PHE A 199 -8.01 -3.02 17.82
CA PHE A 199 -9.16 -3.49 18.59
C PHE A 199 -10.06 -2.32 19.01
N GLN A 200 -11.32 -2.62 19.36
CA GLN A 200 -12.30 -1.62 19.81
C GLN A 200 -11.73 -0.72 20.92
N GLN A 201 -11.00 -1.27 21.88
CA GLN A 201 -10.38 -0.49 22.95
C GLN A 201 -9.42 0.61 22.46
N HIS A 202 -8.77 0.43 21.31
CA HIS A 202 -7.91 1.44 20.72
C HIS A 202 -8.76 2.55 20.10
N VAL A 203 -9.85 2.19 19.43
CA VAL A 203 -10.82 3.15 18.87
C VAL A 203 -11.49 3.96 19.97
N ASP A 204 -11.89 3.32 21.09
CA ASP A 204 -12.49 4.01 22.24
C ASP A 204 -11.52 5.04 22.83
N ARG A 205 -10.23 4.76 22.87
CA ARG A 205 -9.20 5.71 23.30
C ARG A 205 -9.05 6.88 22.32
N LEU A 206 -9.10 6.62 21.02
CA LEU A 206 -9.06 7.69 19.99
C LEU A 206 -10.27 8.59 20.09
N LEU A 207 -11.46 8.05 20.37
CA LEU A 207 -12.69 8.82 20.52
C LEU A 207 -12.68 9.77 21.73
N GLN A 208 -11.83 9.54 22.73
CA GLN A 208 -11.65 10.49 23.84
C GLN A 208 -11.10 11.86 23.38
N VAL A 209 -10.45 11.90 22.22
CA VAL A 209 -9.96 13.14 21.61
C VAL A 209 -11.08 13.96 20.97
N ASP A 210 -12.25 13.37 20.70
CA ASP A 210 -13.42 13.97 20.06
C ASP A 210 -13.09 14.90 18.87
N SER A 211 -12.45 14.35 17.87
CA SER A 211 -12.07 15.06 16.65
C SER A 211 -12.83 14.49 15.41
N PRO A 212 -12.94 15.26 14.31
CA PRO A 212 -13.44 14.70 13.05
C PRO A 212 -12.66 13.45 12.61
N VAL A 213 -11.34 13.43 12.82
CA VAL A 213 -10.47 12.29 12.49
C VAL A 213 -10.80 11.06 13.34
N SER A 214 -10.95 11.22 14.67
CA SER A 214 -11.28 10.09 15.54
C SER A 214 -12.65 9.49 15.23
N ARG A 215 -13.64 10.33 14.91
CA ARG A 215 -14.98 9.88 14.48
C ARG A 215 -14.94 9.15 13.13
N PHE A 216 -14.13 9.64 12.18
CA PHE A 216 -13.89 8.97 10.90
C PHE A 216 -13.29 7.58 11.12
N ILE A 217 -12.19 7.48 11.89
CA ILE A 217 -11.53 6.22 12.20
C ILE A 217 -12.52 5.23 12.81
N ALA A 218 -13.32 5.66 13.79
CA ALA A 218 -14.30 4.80 14.43
C ALA A 218 -15.36 4.25 13.43
N ALA A 219 -15.89 5.11 12.56
CA ALA A 219 -16.90 4.68 11.59
C ALA A 219 -16.34 3.75 10.51
N ALA A 220 -15.12 4.04 10.01
CA ALA A 220 -14.48 3.23 9.00
C ALA A 220 -14.06 1.86 9.56
N THR A 221 -13.38 1.83 10.72
CA THR A 221 -12.87 0.60 11.31
C THR A 221 -13.97 -0.29 11.91
N GLN A 222 -15.12 0.23 12.24
CA GLN A 222 -16.28 -0.60 12.65
C GLN A 222 -16.63 -1.60 11.54
N PHE A 223 -16.79 -1.14 10.30
CA PHE A 223 -17.08 -2.01 9.15
C PHE A 223 -15.98 -3.06 8.97
N TYR A 224 -14.73 -2.65 9.08
CA TYR A 224 -13.58 -3.51 8.88
C TYR A 224 -13.46 -4.58 9.97
N MET A 225 -13.76 -4.25 11.22
CA MET A 225 -13.82 -5.21 12.33
C MET A 225 -14.97 -6.23 12.15
N GLU A 226 -16.13 -5.78 11.66
CA GLU A 226 -17.26 -6.67 11.34
C GLU A 226 -16.89 -7.67 10.25
N PHE A 227 -16.19 -7.22 9.20
CA PHE A 227 -15.65 -8.09 8.15
C PHE A 227 -14.65 -9.11 8.72
N HIS A 228 -13.69 -8.67 9.55
CA HIS A 228 -12.69 -9.57 10.16
C HIS A 228 -13.35 -10.60 11.09
N GLN A 229 -14.35 -10.18 11.85
CA GLN A 229 -15.09 -11.10 12.70
C GLN A 229 -15.84 -12.16 11.87
N ALA A 230 -16.47 -11.77 10.76
CA ALA A 230 -17.21 -12.67 9.90
C ALA A 230 -16.30 -13.64 9.12
N SER A 231 -15.17 -13.15 8.62
CA SER A 231 -14.27 -13.90 7.72
C SER A 231 -13.21 -14.72 8.46
N PHE A 232 -12.69 -14.19 9.57
CA PHE A 232 -11.54 -14.79 10.28
C PHE A 232 -11.85 -15.13 11.75
N GLY A 233 -13.04 -14.77 12.27
CA GLY A 233 -13.42 -15.01 13.66
C GLY A 233 -12.68 -14.13 14.67
N VAL A 234 -12.10 -13.01 14.24
CA VAL A 234 -11.28 -12.11 15.05
C VAL A 234 -12.03 -10.81 15.37
N SER A 235 -12.02 -10.38 16.63
CA SER A 235 -12.79 -9.21 17.10
C SER A 235 -12.15 -7.84 16.82
N GLY A 236 -10.99 -7.78 16.15
CA GLY A 236 -10.31 -6.57 15.70
C GLY A 236 -10.19 -6.54 14.18
N CYS A 237 -9.41 -5.61 13.65
CA CYS A 237 -9.04 -5.60 12.24
C CYS A 237 -7.52 -5.43 12.07
N ALA A 238 -6.94 -6.11 11.09
CA ALA A 238 -5.54 -5.92 10.73
C ALA A 238 -5.35 -4.53 10.10
N ILE A 239 -4.27 -3.84 10.44
CA ILE A 239 -3.92 -2.53 9.88
C ILE A 239 -2.68 -2.65 9.01
N ASN A 240 -2.85 -3.21 7.82
CA ASN A 240 -1.75 -3.65 6.97
C ASN A 240 -0.84 -2.49 6.53
N ASP A 241 -1.42 -1.46 5.95
CA ASP A 241 -0.74 -0.36 5.29
C ASP A 241 -0.02 0.57 6.27
N PRO A 242 -0.61 0.91 7.45
CA PRO A 242 0.10 1.63 8.49
C PRO A 242 1.39 0.93 8.95
N VAL A 243 1.45 -0.43 8.94
CA VAL A 243 2.66 -1.17 9.32
C VAL A 243 3.78 -0.93 8.32
N ALA A 244 3.49 -1.04 7.01
CA ALA A 244 4.48 -0.79 5.98
C ALA A 244 4.96 0.67 6.00
N LEU A 245 4.04 1.62 6.17
CA LEU A 245 4.39 3.02 6.30
C LEU A 245 5.26 3.29 7.54
N ALA A 246 4.93 2.70 8.70
CA ALA A 246 5.69 2.90 9.93
C ALA A 246 7.16 2.47 9.77
N LEU A 247 7.44 1.42 9.02
CA LEU A 247 8.81 0.99 8.73
C LEU A 247 9.62 2.03 7.94
N ALA A 248 8.97 2.94 7.21
CA ALA A 248 9.66 4.00 6.52
C ALA A 248 10.36 4.98 7.47
N PHE A 249 9.88 5.14 8.70
CA PHE A 249 10.45 6.08 9.67
C PHE A 249 10.85 5.43 11.01
N ILE A 250 10.40 4.21 11.30
CA ILE A 250 10.79 3.41 12.46
C ILE A 250 11.27 2.03 11.98
N PRO A 251 12.42 1.92 11.29
CA PRO A 251 12.88 0.66 10.72
C PRO A 251 13.17 -0.43 11.76
N GLU A 252 13.39 -0.06 13.02
CA GLU A 252 13.60 -0.97 14.15
C GLU A 252 12.34 -1.73 14.58
N LEU A 253 11.16 -1.39 14.08
CA LEU A 253 9.93 -2.15 14.34
C LEU A 253 9.98 -3.59 13.83
N ALA A 254 10.82 -3.87 12.83
CA ALA A 254 10.94 -5.20 12.27
C ALA A 254 12.40 -5.60 12.03
N THR A 255 12.64 -6.90 12.15
CA THR A 255 13.90 -7.52 11.70
C THR A 255 13.70 -8.04 10.29
N THR A 256 14.58 -7.64 9.38
CA THR A 256 14.54 -8.06 7.97
C THR A 256 15.57 -9.14 7.67
N ARG A 257 15.30 -9.94 6.66
CA ARG A 257 16.22 -10.96 6.13
C ARG A 257 16.33 -10.83 4.61
N ALA A 258 17.54 -10.90 4.10
CA ALA A 258 17.77 -10.94 2.66
C ALA A 258 17.24 -12.23 2.05
N VAL A 259 16.41 -12.10 1.04
CA VAL A 259 15.72 -13.20 0.37
C VAL A 259 15.56 -12.88 -1.11
N ARG A 260 15.40 -13.92 -1.93
CA ARG A 260 14.88 -13.77 -3.29
C ARG A 260 13.37 -13.99 -3.27
N ILE A 261 12.64 -13.14 -3.97
CA ILE A 261 11.18 -13.22 -4.10
C ILE A 261 10.81 -13.31 -5.58
N ASP A 262 9.97 -14.28 -5.88
CA ASP A 262 9.32 -14.45 -7.18
C ASP A 262 7.80 -14.43 -7.00
N ILE A 263 7.06 -14.07 -8.04
CA ILE A 263 5.60 -14.07 -8.06
C ILE A 263 5.11 -15.02 -9.14
N GLU A 264 4.19 -15.91 -8.78
CA GLU A 264 3.46 -16.70 -9.74
C GLU A 264 2.45 -15.83 -10.52
N HIS A 265 2.64 -15.69 -11.81
CA HIS A 265 1.84 -14.82 -12.67
C HIS A 265 1.39 -15.49 -13.98
N THR A 266 1.53 -16.83 -14.06
CA THR A 266 1.22 -17.60 -15.26
C THR A 266 0.10 -18.62 -15.06
N SER A 267 0.02 -19.24 -13.88
CA SER A 267 -0.96 -20.27 -13.56
C SER A 267 -2.19 -19.67 -12.88
N GLU A 268 -3.38 -19.92 -13.43
CA GLU A 268 -4.65 -19.50 -12.82
C GLU A 268 -4.83 -20.05 -11.39
N LEU A 269 -4.32 -21.26 -11.12
CA LEU A 269 -4.50 -21.91 -9.81
C LEU A 269 -3.67 -21.24 -8.69
N THR A 270 -2.50 -20.72 -9.04
CA THR A 270 -1.52 -20.19 -8.07
C THR A 270 -1.20 -18.72 -8.29
N MET A 271 -2.04 -18.05 -9.07
CA MET A 271 -1.90 -16.63 -9.44
C MET A 271 -1.69 -15.73 -8.23
N GLY A 272 -0.65 -14.90 -8.26
CA GLY A 272 -0.33 -13.97 -7.18
C GLY A 272 0.42 -14.62 -6.01
N LYS A 273 0.72 -15.93 -6.04
CA LYS A 273 1.49 -16.57 -4.96
C LYS A 273 2.90 -16.00 -4.89
N THR A 274 3.28 -15.54 -3.70
CA THR A 274 4.65 -15.13 -3.38
C THR A 274 5.51 -16.35 -3.12
N VAL A 275 6.56 -16.52 -3.91
CA VAL A 275 7.52 -17.63 -3.80
C VAL A 275 8.83 -17.07 -3.24
N LEU A 276 9.26 -17.60 -2.11
CA LEU A 276 10.43 -17.13 -1.40
C LEU A 276 11.55 -18.17 -1.46
N SER A 277 12.75 -17.71 -1.81
CA SER A 277 13.98 -18.50 -1.72
C SER A 277 15.01 -17.75 -0.88
N TYR A 278 15.68 -18.44 0.01
CA TYR A 278 16.74 -17.83 0.80
C TYR A 278 18.01 -17.62 -0.02
N VAL A 279 18.66 -16.48 0.15
CA VAL A 279 19.96 -16.22 -0.48
C VAL A 279 20.97 -17.27 -0.01
N GLY A 280 21.65 -17.93 -0.97
CA GLY A 280 22.56 -19.04 -0.70
C GLY A 280 21.91 -20.44 -0.78
N ASP A 281 20.64 -20.54 -1.16
CA ASP A 281 20.00 -21.80 -1.51
C ASP A 281 20.43 -22.20 -2.93
N GLU A 282 21.31 -23.21 -3.04
CA GLU A 282 21.86 -23.69 -4.32
C GLU A 282 20.78 -24.30 -5.24
N SER A 283 19.59 -24.62 -4.71
CA SER A 283 18.46 -25.13 -5.50
C SER A 283 17.86 -24.07 -6.44
N HIS A 284 18.13 -22.79 -6.15
CA HIS A 284 17.67 -21.66 -6.94
C HIS A 284 18.83 -20.69 -7.18
N PRO A 285 19.60 -20.87 -8.26
CA PRO A 285 20.73 -20.00 -8.58
C PRO A 285 20.22 -18.54 -8.74
N PRO A 286 21.02 -17.54 -8.32
CA PRO A 286 20.69 -16.14 -8.50
C PRO A 286 20.44 -15.85 -9.99
N ARG A 287 19.47 -14.96 -10.28
CA ARG A 287 19.34 -14.38 -11.62
C ARG A 287 20.52 -13.41 -11.85
N ASP A 288 20.88 -13.14 -13.12
CA ASP A 288 21.94 -12.17 -13.44
C ASP A 288 21.66 -10.77 -12.85
N THR A 289 20.39 -10.47 -12.54
CA THR A 289 19.94 -9.21 -11.89
C THR A 289 20.16 -9.19 -10.38
N ASP A 290 20.45 -10.34 -9.74
CA ASP A 290 20.62 -10.44 -8.28
C ASP A 290 22.07 -10.20 -7.84
N MET A 291 22.97 -9.85 -8.79
CA MET A 291 24.41 -9.71 -8.59
C MET A 291 24.91 -8.26 -8.55
N THR A 292 24.05 -7.29 -8.23
CA THR A 292 24.47 -5.88 -8.05
C THR A 292 24.18 -5.37 -6.67
#